data_32b5e696ed608b536691b81e37301550
#
_entry.id   32b5e696ed608b536691b81e37301550
#
_cell.length_a   1.000
_cell.length_b   1.000
_cell.length_c   1.000
_cell.angle_alpha   90.00
_cell.angle_beta   90.00
_cell.angle_gamma   90.00
#
_symmetry.space_group_name_H-M   'P 1'
#
loop_
_entity.id
_entity.type
_entity.pdbx_description
1 polymer ?
#
loop_
_entity_poly.entity_id
_entity_poly.type
_entity_poly.pdbx_seq_one_letter_code
_entity_poly.pdbx_strand_id
1 'polypeptide(L)'
;MGLFFDDKENVFQPTDFRLVGLHRTAAYILGVDPAEEAPKLALSDETRLIAEKYVCIAVQASTQCKYWNNPTGWMEIVAYLKKQGYRVICIDQRPVHGTAIVWNHIPYGAEDQTGNRPLTERARWLRHAEFFIGLSSGLAWLAWAAGTPVVMISGFTHPINEFYTPYRNINWHTCNSCWNDERERFDHHDFLWCPRHANTPRQFECTRLITSQQVIAKISAAIHALS
;
A
#
# COMPACT_ATOMS: atom_id res chain seq x y z
N MET A 1 -19.81 -10.57 -7.41
CA MET A 1 -18.65 -10.66 -6.49
C MET A 1 -18.84 -9.72 -5.31
N GLY A 2 -19.94 -9.86 -4.57
CA GLY A 2 -20.32 -9.08 -3.38
C GLY A 2 -20.07 -9.80 -2.05
N LEU A 3 -19.48 -10.99 -2.10
CA LEU A 3 -19.34 -11.89 -0.97
C LEU A 3 -18.50 -11.33 0.20
N PHE A 4 -17.68 -10.30 -0.03
CA PHE A 4 -16.78 -9.80 1.00
C PHE A 4 -17.37 -8.66 1.86
N PHE A 5 -18.35 -7.93 1.35
CA PHE A 5 -18.77 -6.68 1.96
C PHE A 5 -20.24 -6.61 2.34
N ASP A 6 -21.10 -7.37 1.65
CA ASP A 6 -22.55 -7.28 1.82
C ASP A 6 -23.18 -8.53 2.43
N ASP A 7 -22.43 -9.58 2.63
CA ASP A 7 -22.93 -10.78 3.30
C ASP A 7 -23.01 -10.54 4.83
N LYS A 8 -24.10 -9.96 5.24
CA LYS A 8 -24.37 -9.65 6.65
C LYS A 8 -24.50 -10.89 7.52
N GLU A 9 -24.75 -12.04 6.91
CA GLU A 9 -25.02 -13.29 7.61
C GLU A 9 -23.85 -14.27 7.56
N ASN A 10 -22.76 -13.94 6.84
CA ASN A 10 -21.58 -14.80 6.66
C ASN A 10 -21.90 -16.22 6.16
N VAL A 11 -23.04 -16.38 5.50
CA VAL A 11 -23.57 -17.70 5.12
C VAL A 11 -22.65 -18.46 4.16
N PHE A 12 -21.92 -17.75 3.33
CA PHE A 12 -21.03 -18.30 2.30
C PHE A 12 -19.55 -18.14 2.59
N GLN A 13 -19.20 -17.58 3.74
CA GLN A 13 -17.81 -17.40 4.14
C GLN A 13 -17.46 -18.39 5.24
N PRO A 14 -16.38 -19.17 5.08
CA PRO A 14 -15.94 -20.12 6.10
C PRO A 14 -15.41 -19.42 7.36
N THR A 15 -15.04 -18.13 7.24
CA THR A 15 -14.52 -17.32 8.34
C THR A 15 -14.60 -15.83 8.00
N ASP A 16 -14.53 -14.99 9.01
CA ASP A 16 -14.52 -13.53 8.83
C ASP A 16 -13.20 -13.08 8.21
N PHE A 17 -13.27 -12.42 7.05
CA PHE A 17 -12.09 -11.92 6.32
C PHE A 17 -11.27 -10.91 7.15
N ARG A 18 -11.90 -10.22 8.09
CA ARG A 18 -11.24 -9.26 8.99
C ARG A 18 -10.27 -9.95 9.94
N LEU A 19 -10.49 -11.23 10.24
CA LEU A 19 -9.69 -12.01 11.18
C LEU A 19 -8.59 -12.83 10.52
N VAL A 20 -8.77 -13.17 9.24
CA VAL A 20 -7.85 -14.08 8.55
C VAL A 20 -7.08 -13.46 7.38
N GLY A 21 -7.44 -12.26 6.96
CA GLY A 21 -6.79 -11.53 5.87
C GLY A 21 -7.27 -11.93 4.47
N LEU A 22 -6.90 -11.11 3.49
CA LEU A 22 -7.44 -11.21 2.13
C LEU A 22 -7.01 -12.48 1.41
N HIS A 23 -5.74 -12.87 1.49
CA HIS A 23 -5.22 -14.04 0.77
C HIS A 23 -5.82 -15.35 1.28
N ARG A 24 -5.94 -15.49 2.60
CA ARG A 24 -6.55 -16.70 3.20
C ARG A 24 -8.04 -16.79 2.89
N THR A 25 -8.76 -15.67 2.96
CA THR A 25 -10.17 -15.64 2.59
C THR A 25 -10.35 -16.02 1.12
N ALA A 26 -9.51 -15.51 0.22
CA ALA A 26 -9.55 -15.89 -1.19
C ALA A 26 -9.25 -17.38 -1.38
N ALA A 27 -8.26 -17.93 -0.68
CA ALA A 27 -7.94 -19.35 -0.74
C ALA A 27 -9.10 -20.25 -0.27
N TYR A 28 -9.78 -19.88 0.81
CA TYR A 28 -10.94 -20.61 1.31
C TYR A 28 -12.11 -20.58 0.30
N ILE A 29 -12.36 -19.45 -0.34
CA ILE A 29 -13.39 -19.34 -1.37
C ILE A 29 -13.06 -20.21 -2.59
N LEU A 30 -11.80 -20.29 -2.97
CA LEU A 30 -11.34 -21.06 -4.11
C LEU A 30 -11.10 -22.55 -3.78
N GLY A 31 -11.11 -22.93 -2.50
CA GLY A 31 -10.82 -24.29 -2.06
C GLY A 31 -9.37 -24.73 -2.28
N VAL A 32 -8.43 -23.78 -2.19
CA VAL A 32 -6.99 -24.01 -2.34
C VAL A 32 -6.24 -23.84 -1.01
N ASP A 33 -4.98 -24.27 -0.96
CA ASP A 33 -4.13 -24.12 0.23
C ASP A 33 -3.97 -22.62 0.58
N PRO A 34 -4.26 -22.21 1.83
CA PRO A 34 -4.10 -20.82 2.29
C PRO A 34 -2.66 -20.44 2.61
N ALA A 35 -1.67 -21.28 2.33
CA ALA A 35 -0.25 -20.94 2.51
C ALA A 35 0.10 -19.66 1.72
N GLU A 36 0.91 -18.80 2.35
CA GLU A 36 1.34 -17.56 1.70
C GLU A 36 2.48 -17.85 0.73
N GLU A 37 2.19 -17.78 -0.55
CA GLU A 37 3.17 -17.89 -1.62
C GLU A 37 3.08 -16.70 -2.57
N ALA A 38 4.22 -16.13 -2.93
CA ALA A 38 4.26 -15.06 -3.91
C ALA A 38 3.85 -15.60 -5.29
N PRO A 39 2.89 -14.94 -5.98
CA PRO A 39 2.52 -15.31 -7.33
C PRO A 39 3.73 -15.20 -8.28
N LYS A 40 3.77 -16.08 -9.27
CA LYS A 40 4.78 -16.01 -10.34
C LYS A 40 4.18 -15.24 -11.52
N LEU A 41 4.69 -14.04 -11.78
CA LEU A 41 4.29 -13.26 -12.95
C LEU A 41 5.16 -13.63 -14.14
N ALA A 42 4.52 -14.07 -15.23
CA ALA A 42 5.13 -14.16 -16.56
C ALA A 42 4.80 -12.86 -17.32
N LEU A 43 5.81 -12.11 -17.68
CA LEU A 43 5.65 -10.91 -18.51
C LEU A 43 6.14 -11.24 -19.93
N SER A 44 5.36 -10.83 -20.93
CA SER A 44 5.75 -10.99 -22.36
C SER A 44 6.91 -10.07 -22.74
N ASP A 45 7.09 -8.95 -22.02
CA ASP A 45 8.20 -8.03 -22.18
C ASP A 45 8.80 -7.78 -20.78
N GLU A 46 10.02 -8.25 -20.57
CA GLU A 46 10.79 -8.09 -19.34
C GLU A 46 11.94 -7.08 -19.50
N THR A 47 11.93 -6.26 -20.56
CA THR A 47 12.98 -5.28 -20.76
C THR A 47 12.95 -4.19 -19.70
N ARG A 48 14.14 -3.78 -19.23
CA ARG A 48 14.29 -2.68 -18.27
C ARG A 48 13.94 -1.35 -18.97
N LEU A 49 13.11 -0.53 -18.33
CA LEU A 49 12.62 0.72 -18.90
C LEU A 49 13.66 1.84 -18.85
N ILE A 50 14.48 1.89 -17.81
CA ILE A 50 15.55 2.86 -17.62
C ILE A 50 16.79 2.18 -17.08
N ALA A 51 17.97 2.65 -17.47
CA ALA A 51 19.25 2.03 -17.07
C ALA A 51 19.65 2.35 -15.63
N GLU A 52 19.28 3.54 -15.16
CA GLU A 52 19.65 4.03 -13.84
C GLU A 52 18.94 3.27 -12.73
N LYS A 53 19.53 3.29 -11.53
CA LYS A 53 18.88 2.74 -10.33
C LYS A 53 17.65 3.56 -9.97
N TYR A 54 16.53 2.90 -9.71
CA TYR A 54 15.29 3.56 -9.35
C TYR A 54 14.47 2.75 -8.35
N VAL A 55 13.57 3.45 -7.70
CA VAL A 55 12.53 2.90 -6.85
C VAL A 55 11.17 3.31 -7.38
N CYS A 56 10.18 2.45 -7.20
CA CYS A 56 8.80 2.81 -7.49
C CYS A 56 8.07 3.24 -6.22
N ILE A 57 7.24 4.26 -6.34
CA ILE A 57 6.34 4.67 -5.27
C ILE A 57 4.90 4.68 -5.74
N ALA A 58 3.97 4.41 -4.81
CA ALA A 58 2.54 4.62 -5.00
C ALA A 58 1.95 5.26 -3.74
N VAL A 59 1.43 6.46 -3.90
CA VAL A 59 1.04 7.33 -2.79
C VAL A 59 -0.48 7.43 -2.62
N GLN A 60 -1.24 6.82 -3.55
CA GLN A 60 -2.69 6.94 -3.59
C GLN A 60 -3.40 5.65 -3.15
N ALA A 61 -4.58 5.84 -2.61
CA ALA A 61 -5.50 4.77 -2.23
C ALA A 61 -6.95 5.20 -2.49
N SER A 62 -7.91 4.30 -2.31
CA SER A 62 -9.32 4.55 -2.58
C SER A 62 -9.99 5.51 -1.58
N THR A 63 -9.46 5.63 -0.35
CA THR A 63 -9.99 6.49 0.72
C THR A 63 -8.86 7.09 1.54
N GLN A 64 -9.09 8.26 2.15
CA GLN A 64 -8.07 9.01 2.88
C GLN A 64 -7.49 8.24 4.07
N CYS A 65 -8.26 7.39 4.73
CA CYS A 65 -7.75 6.58 5.86
C CYS A 65 -6.62 5.61 5.47
N LYS A 66 -6.48 5.27 4.18
CA LYS A 66 -5.40 4.44 3.66
C LYS A 66 -4.16 5.22 3.27
N TYR A 67 -4.27 6.54 3.07
CA TYR A 67 -3.12 7.38 2.73
C TYR A 67 -2.16 7.50 3.90
N TRP A 68 -0.90 7.72 3.58
CA TRP A 68 0.05 8.20 4.58
C TRP A 68 -0.18 9.68 4.83
N ASN A 69 -0.92 9.99 5.89
CA ASN A 69 -1.40 11.33 6.20
C ASN A 69 -0.35 12.22 6.90
N ASN A 70 0.91 11.80 6.95
CA ASN A 70 2.00 12.66 7.42
C ASN A 70 2.22 13.80 6.42
N PRO A 71 2.15 15.08 6.83
CA PRO A 71 2.13 16.22 5.90
C PRO A 71 3.42 16.41 5.11
N THR A 72 4.57 15.96 5.62
CA THR A 72 5.89 16.12 4.98
C THR A 72 6.52 14.79 4.57
N GLY A 73 5.96 13.68 5.05
CA GLY A 73 6.57 12.36 4.96
C GLY A 73 7.00 11.96 3.55
N TRP A 74 6.13 12.08 2.56
CA TRP A 74 6.46 11.74 1.17
C TRP A 74 7.57 12.61 0.60
N MET A 75 7.56 13.92 0.86
CA MET A 75 8.62 14.83 0.38
C MET A 75 9.98 14.48 1.00
N GLU A 76 9.99 14.16 2.29
CA GLU A 76 11.22 13.81 3.02
C GLU A 76 11.82 12.49 2.52
N ILE A 77 11.01 11.45 2.27
CA ILE A 77 11.54 10.19 1.73
C ILE A 77 11.98 10.31 0.27
N VAL A 78 11.29 11.10 -0.56
CA VAL A 78 11.73 11.37 -1.93
C VAL A 78 13.08 12.10 -1.93
N ALA A 79 13.23 13.12 -1.09
CA ALA A 79 14.50 13.83 -0.94
C ALA A 79 15.63 12.90 -0.46
N TYR A 80 15.33 12.04 0.53
CA TYR A 80 16.28 11.03 1.03
C TYR A 80 16.72 10.07 -0.09
N LEU A 81 15.79 9.50 -0.85
CA LEU A 81 16.07 8.56 -1.93
C LEU A 81 16.91 9.17 -3.04
N LYS A 82 16.61 10.41 -3.43
CA LYS A 82 17.41 11.15 -4.42
C LYS A 82 18.84 11.40 -3.93
N LYS A 83 19.01 11.69 -2.65
CA LYS A 83 20.35 11.80 -2.03
C LYS A 83 21.11 10.48 -2.03
N GLN A 84 20.42 9.34 -1.98
CA GLN A 84 21.02 8.00 -2.13
C GLN A 84 21.29 7.61 -3.60
N GLY A 85 21.01 8.50 -4.56
CA GLY A 85 21.26 8.27 -5.98
C GLY A 85 20.15 7.53 -6.72
N TYR A 86 18.97 7.37 -6.13
CA TYR A 86 17.83 6.73 -6.81
C TYR A 86 17.00 7.75 -7.59
N ARG A 87 16.55 7.35 -8.77
CA ARG A 87 15.38 7.97 -9.39
C ARG A 87 14.13 7.46 -8.65
N VAL A 88 13.16 8.34 -8.46
CA VAL A 88 11.92 8.01 -7.73
C VAL A 88 10.74 8.11 -8.68
N ILE A 89 10.16 6.98 -9.02
CA ILE A 89 9.14 6.84 -10.06
C ILE A 89 7.78 6.63 -9.41
N CYS A 90 6.86 7.58 -9.58
CA CYS A 90 5.49 7.44 -9.11
C CYS A 90 4.63 6.74 -10.16
N ILE A 91 4.09 5.56 -9.80
CA ILE A 91 3.33 4.69 -10.71
C ILE A 91 1.84 4.60 -10.39
N ASP A 92 1.28 5.54 -9.67
CA ASP A 92 -0.14 5.62 -9.37
C ASP A 92 -1.02 5.70 -10.63
N GLN A 93 -2.30 5.48 -10.47
CA GLN A 93 -3.25 5.59 -11.57
C GLN A 93 -3.49 7.04 -12.03
N ARG A 94 -3.33 8.01 -11.13
CA ARG A 94 -3.60 9.43 -11.40
C ARG A 94 -2.54 10.31 -10.76
N PRO A 95 -2.22 11.47 -11.32
CA PRO A 95 -1.28 12.41 -10.68
C PRO A 95 -1.89 13.09 -9.47
N VAL A 96 -3.23 13.15 -9.40
CA VAL A 96 -3.99 13.77 -8.32
C VAL A 96 -5.20 12.91 -7.99
N HIS A 97 -5.45 12.69 -6.69
CA HIS A 97 -6.64 11.98 -6.24
C HIS A 97 -7.15 12.56 -4.92
N GLY A 98 -8.47 12.70 -4.81
CA GLY A 98 -9.10 13.27 -3.63
C GLY A 98 -10.56 13.61 -3.85
N THR A 99 -11.15 14.32 -2.89
CA THR A 99 -12.51 14.83 -2.96
C THR A 99 -12.66 16.11 -2.13
N ALA A 100 -13.61 16.95 -2.49
CA ALA A 100 -13.94 18.21 -1.81
C ALA A 100 -12.68 19.08 -1.59
N ILE A 101 -12.28 19.26 -0.34
CA ILE A 101 -11.11 20.08 0.05
C ILE A 101 -9.84 19.26 0.28
N VAL A 102 -9.91 17.94 0.16
CA VAL A 102 -8.77 17.05 0.42
C VAL A 102 -8.29 16.46 -0.90
N TRP A 103 -7.11 16.89 -1.34
CA TRP A 103 -6.48 16.45 -2.58
C TRP A 103 -5.06 15.98 -2.32
N ASN A 104 -4.73 14.81 -2.84
CA ASN A 104 -3.43 14.19 -2.73
C ASN A 104 -2.75 14.22 -4.10
N HIS A 105 -1.58 14.83 -4.15
CA HIS A 105 -0.74 14.94 -5.34
C HIS A 105 0.42 13.96 -5.25
N ILE A 106 1.03 13.63 -6.38
CA ILE A 106 2.31 12.95 -6.38
C ILE A 106 3.34 13.85 -5.67
N PRO A 107 4.30 13.26 -4.91
CA PRO A 107 5.26 14.03 -4.14
C PRO A 107 6.17 14.84 -5.05
N TYR A 108 6.47 16.05 -4.62
CA TYR A 108 7.46 16.89 -5.32
C TYR A 108 8.81 16.17 -5.43
N GLY A 109 9.40 16.20 -6.60
CA GLY A 109 10.66 15.54 -6.91
C GLY A 109 10.55 14.08 -7.34
N ALA A 110 9.37 13.45 -7.26
CA ALA A 110 9.11 12.18 -7.91
C ALA A 110 8.81 12.38 -9.41
N GLU A 111 9.21 11.41 -10.22
CA GLU A 111 8.92 11.40 -11.66
C GLU A 111 7.52 10.83 -11.91
N ASP A 112 6.74 11.54 -12.70
CA ASP A 112 5.36 11.16 -13.01
C ASP A 112 5.31 10.08 -14.09
N GLN A 113 4.99 8.86 -13.68
CA GLN A 113 4.61 7.74 -14.54
C GLN A 113 3.19 7.27 -14.24
N THR A 114 2.35 8.18 -13.75
CA THR A 114 0.93 7.90 -13.51
C THR A 114 0.15 7.72 -14.82
N GLY A 115 -1.11 7.39 -14.72
CA GLY A 115 -2.02 7.22 -15.87
C GLY A 115 -2.75 5.88 -15.83
N ASN A 116 -3.74 5.72 -16.70
CA ASN A 116 -4.45 4.46 -16.88
C ASN A 116 -3.63 3.54 -17.80
N ARG A 117 -2.58 2.93 -17.26
CA ARG A 117 -1.66 2.07 -17.99
C ARG A 117 -1.94 0.60 -17.71
N PRO A 118 -1.62 -0.32 -18.63
CA PRO A 118 -1.74 -1.76 -18.39
C PRO A 118 -1.00 -2.23 -17.12
N LEU A 119 -1.56 -3.18 -16.40
CA LEU A 119 -0.90 -3.77 -15.23
C LEU A 119 0.42 -4.45 -15.58
N THR A 120 0.56 -4.98 -16.80
CA THR A 120 1.81 -5.55 -17.32
C THR A 120 2.93 -4.51 -17.42
N GLU A 121 2.63 -3.27 -17.81
CA GLU A 121 3.58 -2.16 -17.80
C GLU A 121 3.97 -1.78 -16.36
N ARG A 122 3.00 -1.72 -15.44
CA ARG A 122 3.26 -1.49 -14.01
C ARG A 122 4.15 -2.59 -13.42
N ALA A 123 3.84 -3.85 -13.73
CA ALA A 123 4.63 -4.99 -13.29
C ALA A 123 6.07 -4.93 -13.83
N ARG A 124 6.26 -4.45 -15.06
CA ARG A 124 7.59 -4.25 -15.65
C ARG A 124 8.38 -3.16 -14.93
N TRP A 125 7.76 -2.02 -14.59
CA TRP A 125 8.37 -1.01 -13.72
C TRP A 125 8.81 -1.61 -12.39
N LEU A 126 7.93 -2.38 -11.76
CA LEU A 126 8.17 -2.99 -10.45
C LEU A 126 9.27 -4.05 -10.53
N ARG A 127 9.27 -4.91 -11.53
CA ARG A 127 10.26 -6.00 -11.70
C ARG A 127 11.71 -5.50 -11.65
N HIS A 128 11.98 -4.32 -12.13
CA HIS A 128 13.31 -3.74 -12.23
C HIS A 128 13.59 -2.63 -11.20
N ALA A 129 12.62 -2.30 -10.36
CA ALA A 129 12.82 -1.38 -9.25
C ALA A 129 13.66 -2.07 -8.15
N GLU A 130 14.56 -1.34 -7.52
CA GLU A 130 15.32 -1.85 -6.36
C GLU A 130 14.36 -2.24 -5.23
N PHE A 131 13.34 -1.44 -5.00
CA PHE A 131 12.21 -1.73 -4.10
C PHE A 131 11.02 -0.83 -4.42
N PHE A 132 9.89 -1.18 -3.84
CA PHE A 132 8.65 -0.41 -3.93
C PHE A 132 8.31 0.19 -2.57
N ILE A 133 7.83 1.43 -2.53
CA ILE A 133 7.28 2.06 -1.33
C ILE A 133 5.84 2.42 -1.60
N GLY A 134 4.93 1.94 -0.78
CA GLY A 134 3.53 2.24 -0.97
C GLY A 134 2.65 1.92 0.22
N LEU A 135 1.36 2.02 -0.04
CA LEU A 135 0.29 1.83 0.92
C LEU A 135 -0.23 0.38 0.86
N SER A 136 -1.08 0.01 1.81
CA SER A 136 -1.90 -1.20 1.75
C SER A 136 -2.89 -1.11 0.58
N SER A 137 -2.43 -1.46 -0.63
CA SER A 137 -3.16 -1.26 -1.89
C SER A 137 -2.77 -2.29 -2.95
N GLY A 138 -3.51 -2.33 -4.06
CA GLY A 138 -3.27 -3.27 -5.16
C GLY A 138 -1.86 -3.18 -5.76
N LEU A 139 -1.24 -1.99 -5.79
CA LEU A 139 0.14 -1.84 -6.30
C LEU A 139 1.18 -2.49 -5.38
N ALA A 140 0.94 -2.54 -4.06
CA ALA A 140 1.82 -3.30 -3.16
C ALA A 140 1.73 -4.81 -3.43
N TRP A 141 0.53 -5.35 -3.69
CA TRP A 141 0.34 -6.73 -4.11
C TRP A 141 1.00 -7.02 -5.46
N LEU A 142 0.91 -6.11 -6.42
CA LEU A 142 1.58 -6.26 -7.71
C LEU A 142 3.11 -6.22 -7.57
N ALA A 143 3.65 -5.38 -6.69
CA ALA A 143 5.08 -5.33 -6.38
C ALA A 143 5.56 -6.65 -5.78
N TRP A 144 4.82 -7.18 -4.81
CA TRP A 144 5.11 -8.49 -4.23
C TRP A 144 5.08 -9.62 -5.28
N ALA A 145 4.05 -9.64 -6.15
CA ALA A 145 3.94 -10.59 -7.24
C ALA A 145 5.06 -10.44 -8.29
N ALA A 146 5.59 -9.23 -8.49
CA ALA A 146 6.73 -8.98 -9.36
C ALA A 146 8.08 -9.41 -8.73
N GLY A 147 8.10 -9.84 -7.47
CA GLY A 147 9.30 -10.20 -6.74
C GLY A 147 10.08 -8.99 -6.20
N THR A 148 9.46 -7.82 -6.15
CA THR A 148 10.07 -6.58 -5.71
C THR A 148 9.92 -6.44 -4.19
N PRO A 149 10.99 -6.13 -3.42
CA PRO A 149 10.87 -5.84 -1.99
C PRO A 149 9.90 -4.68 -1.72
N VAL A 150 9.00 -4.83 -0.75
CA VAL A 150 7.95 -3.86 -0.46
C VAL A 150 8.16 -3.19 0.89
N VAL A 151 8.42 -1.89 0.87
CA VAL A 151 8.33 -1.01 2.04
C VAL A 151 6.89 -0.53 2.16
N MET A 152 6.13 -1.08 3.09
CA MET A 152 4.70 -0.81 3.22
C MET A 152 4.43 0.18 4.35
N ILE A 153 3.60 1.18 4.07
CA ILE A 153 3.08 2.13 5.07
C ILE A 153 1.60 1.81 5.26
N SER A 154 1.23 1.43 6.47
CA SER A 154 -0.11 0.95 6.76
C SER A 154 -0.54 1.34 8.18
N GLY A 155 -1.79 1.72 8.35
CA GLY A 155 -2.41 2.03 9.64
C GLY A 155 -3.88 1.64 9.64
N PHE A 156 -4.52 1.69 8.48
CA PHE A 156 -5.91 1.29 8.29
C PHE A 156 -6.13 -0.22 8.39
N THR A 157 -5.21 -1.02 7.84
CA THR A 157 -5.23 -2.48 7.86
C THR A 157 -4.27 -3.06 8.90
N HIS A 158 -4.68 -4.15 9.55
CA HIS A 158 -3.79 -4.97 10.35
C HIS A 158 -2.82 -5.74 9.42
N PRO A 159 -1.59 -6.03 9.83
CA PRO A 159 -0.62 -6.78 9.01
C PRO A 159 -1.11 -8.13 8.49
N ILE A 160 -2.04 -8.78 9.17
CA ILE A 160 -2.66 -10.04 8.72
C ILE A 160 -3.42 -9.90 7.39
N ASN A 161 -3.81 -8.67 7.04
CA ASN A 161 -4.64 -8.41 5.85
C ASN A 161 -3.87 -8.56 4.54
N GLU A 162 -2.57 -8.32 4.55
CA GLU A 162 -1.69 -8.40 3.39
C GLU A 162 -0.62 -9.49 3.57
N PHE A 163 0.14 -9.71 2.50
CA PHE A 163 1.35 -10.54 2.52
C PHE A 163 2.38 -10.02 3.53
N TYR A 164 3.26 -10.91 3.97
CA TYR A 164 4.35 -10.54 4.87
C TYR A 164 5.41 -9.69 4.16
N THR A 165 5.83 -8.62 4.82
CA THR A 165 7.04 -7.87 4.49
C THR A 165 7.75 -7.43 5.78
N PRO A 166 9.09 -7.60 5.88
CA PRO A 166 9.86 -7.13 7.03
C PRO A 166 9.96 -5.61 7.12
N TYR A 167 9.60 -4.92 6.01
CA TYR A 167 9.72 -3.46 5.87
C TYR A 167 8.38 -2.75 6.07
N ARG A 168 7.48 -3.31 6.88
CA ARG A 168 6.20 -2.67 7.22
C ARG A 168 6.38 -1.56 8.24
N ASN A 169 5.72 -0.42 7.98
CA ASN A 169 5.58 0.70 8.90
C ASN A 169 4.15 0.74 9.41
N ILE A 170 3.97 0.54 10.70
CA ILE A 170 2.72 0.67 11.44
C ILE A 170 3.00 1.29 12.79
N ASN A 171 2.14 2.19 13.26
CA ASN A 171 2.28 2.78 14.59
C ASN A 171 1.33 2.08 15.57
N TRP A 172 1.88 1.23 16.43
CA TRP A 172 1.12 0.48 17.43
C TRP A 172 0.72 1.31 18.66
N HIS A 173 1.27 2.53 18.80
CA HIS A 173 0.95 3.45 19.90
C HIS A 173 -0.25 4.35 19.60
N THR A 174 -0.86 4.19 18.43
CA THR A 174 -2.04 4.95 18.00
C THR A 174 -3.21 4.02 17.74
N CYS A 175 -4.40 4.59 17.54
CA CYS A 175 -5.51 3.87 16.92
C CYS A 175 -5.05 3.34 15.56
N ASN A 176 -5.36 2.08 15.24
CA ASN A 176 -5.03 1.44 13.96
C ASN A 176 -5.97 0.28 13.65
N SER A 177 -5.81 -0.30 12.45
CA SER A 177 -6.45 -1.55 12.02
C SER A 177 -7.97 -1.52 11.99
N CYS A 178 -8.61 -0.37 11.70
CA CYS A 178 -10.07 -0.26 11.65
C CYS A 178 -10.72 -1.16 10.59
N TRP A 179 -10.01 -1.49 9.50
CA TRP A 179 -10.48 -2.46 8.51
C TRP A 179 -10.70 -3.85 9.08
N ASN A 180 -9.88 -4.25 10.03
CA ASN A 180 -9.90 -5.56 10.64
C ASN A 180 -10.65 -5.59 12.00
N ASP A 181 -11.31 -4.50 12.39
CA ASP A 181 -12.11 -4.41 13.59
C ASP A 181 -13.56 -4.81 13.29
N GLU A 182 -14.03 -5.89 13.87
CA GLU A 182 -15.41 -6.39 13.67
C GLU A 182 -16.49 -5.41 14.11
N ARG A 183 -16.16 -4.50 15.03
CA ARG A 183 -17.07 -3.48 15.55
C ARG A 183 -17.27 -2.32 14.58
N GLU A 184 -16.40 -2.19 13.59
CA GLU A 184 -16.41 -1.11 12.63
C GLU A 184 -16.90 -1.59 11.27
N ARG A 185 -17.84 -0.86 10.67
CA ARG A 185 -18.30 -1.13 9.32
C ARG A 185 -17.73 -0.09 8.37
N PHE A 186 -16.90 -0.53 7.43
CA PHE A 186 -16.32 0.38 6.45
C PHE A 186 -17.38 0.97 5.53
N ASP A 187 -17.43 2.30 5.42
CA ASP A 187 -18.28 3.02 4.49
C ASP A 187 -17.48 3.36 3.22
N HIS A 188 -17.81 2.71 2.12
CA HIS A 188 -17.20 2.94 0.81
C HIS A 188 -17.54 4.30 0.19
N HIS A 189 -18.58 4.96 0.67
CA HIS A 189 -19.04 6.26 0.16
C HIS A 189 -18.41 7.43 0.92
N ASP A 190 -17.87 7.19 2.10
CA ASP A 190 -17.15 8.20 2.88
C ASP A 190 -15.65 8.15 2.58
N PHE A 191 -15.19 9.07 1.72
CA PHE A 191 -13.76 9.20 1.42
C PHE A 191 -12.92 9.55 2.65
N LEU A 192 -13.48 10.26 3.62
CA LEU A 192 -12.82 10.67 4.86
C LEU A 192 -13.13 9.75 6.04
N TRP A 193 -13.62 8.56 5.79
CA TRP A 193 -14.00 7.60 6.81
C TRP A 193 -12.90 7.38 7.86
N CYS A 194 -13.23 7.65 9.11
CA CYS A 194 -12.41 7.41 10.28
C CYS A 194 -13.33 7.13 11.47
N PRO A 195 -13.74 5.87 11.72
CA PRO A 195 -14.89 5.56 12.57
C PRO A 195 -14.71 6.02 14.02
N ARG A 196 -13.46 6.05 14.51
CA ARG A 196 -13.19 6.37 15.91
C ARG A 196 -12.85 7.83 16.16
N HIS A 197 -12.35 8.55 15.15
CA HIS A 197 -11.79 9.88 15.35
C HIS A 197 -12.17 10.89 14.26
N ALA A 198 -13.26 10.63 13.51
CA ALA A 198 -13.76 11.59 12.53
C ALA A 198 -13.97 12.98 13.15
N ASN A 199 -13.56 14.02 12.44
CA ASN A 199 -13.69 15.42 12.83
C ASN A 199 -13.02 15.80 14.17
N THR A 200 -11.99 15.05 14.58
CA THR A 200 -11.18 15.37 15.77
C THR A 200 -9.72 15.57 15.38
N PRO A 201 -8.89 16.18 16.26
CA PRO A 201 -7.44 16.28 16.02
C PRO A 201 -6.73 14.93 15.88
N ARG A 202 -7.36 13.84 16.25
CA ARG A 202 -6.83 12.47 16.12
C ARG A 202 -7.20 11.79 14.80
N GLN A 203 -7.97 12.43 13.94
CA GLN A 203 -8.36 11.85 12.66
C GLN A 203 -7.13 11.38 11.85
N PHE A 204 -7.17 10.15 11.36
CA PHE A 204 -6.07 9.48 10.64
C PHE A 204 -4.74 9.40 11.42
N GLU A 205 -4.74 9.48 12.75
CA GLU A 205 -3.50 9.39 13.54
C GLU A 205 -2.71 8.12 13.27
N CYS A 206 -3.39 7.02 12.91
CA CYS A 206 -2.79 5.73 12.58
C CYS A 206 -1.74 5.81 11.45
N THR A 207 -1.92 6.72 10.50
CA THR A 207 -0.97 6.95 9.40
C THR A 207 -0.28 8.31 9.52
N ARG A 208 -0.95 9.33 10.07
CA ARG A 208 -0.39 10.67 10.23
C ARG A 208 0.83 10.68 11.15
N LEU A 209 0.84 9.86 12.19
CA LEU A 209 1.92 9.79 13.17
C LEU A 209 3.00 8.73 12.84
N ILE A 210 2.92 8.07 11.69
CA ILE A 210 4.08 7.35 11.14
C ILE A 210 5.04 8.43 10.61
N THR A 211 6.23 8.51 11.20
CA THR A 211 7.22 9.53 10.83
C THR A 211 8.03 9.11 9.60
N SER A 212 8.58 10.10 8.89
CA SER A 212 9.52 9.83 7.78
C SER A 212 10.76 9.07 8.26
N GLN A 213 11.24 9.33 9.47
CA GLN A 213 12.39 8.63 10.06
C GLN A 213 12.11 7.13 10.25
N GLN A 214 10.89 6.75 10.67
CA GLN A 214 10.50 5.34 10.76
C GLN A 214 10.50 4.68 9.37
N VAL A 215 9.97 5.36 8.35
CA VAL A 215 9.95 4.86 6.97
C VAL A 215 11.38 4.77 6.42
N ILE A 216 12.22 5.79 6.61
CA ILE A 216 13.63 5.81 6.19
C ILE A 216 14.41 4.67 6.84
N ALA A 217 14.17 4.36 8.10
CA ALA A 217 14.82 3.21 8.76
C ALA A 217 14.49 1.88 8.05
N LYS A 218 13.24 1.68 7.61
CA LYS A 218 12.84 0.51 6.83
C LYS A 218 13.41 0.52 5.41
N ILE A 219 13.47 1.68 4.76
CA ILE A 219 14.14 1.85 3.47
C ILE A 219 15.62 1.47 3.58
N SER A 220 16.32 1.99 4.60
CA SER A 220 17.73 1.67 4.83
C SER A 220 17.95 0.18 5.04
N ALA A 221 17.08 -0.49 5.80
CA ALA A 221 17.13 -1.94 5.98
C ALA A 221 16.92 -2.70 4.66
N ALA A 222 16.00 -2.23 3.79
CA ALA A 222 15.79 -2.83 2.47
C ALA A 222 17.04 -2.64 1.56
N ILE A 223 17.64 -1.45 1.56
CA ILE A 223 18.88 -1.18 0.79
C ILE A 223 20.00 -2.11 1.25
N HIS A 224 20.22 -2.26 2.57
CA HIS A 224 21.26 -3.13 3.09
C HIS A 224 21.05 -4.61 2.75
N ALA A 225 19.83 -5.05 2.60
CA ALA A 225 19.52 -6.44 2.22
C ALA A 225 19.74 -6.71 0.72
N LEU A 226 19.89 -5.68 -0.10
CA LEU A 226 20.15 -5.75 -1.54
C LEU A 226 21.64 -5.59 -1.89
N SER A 227 22.46 -5.13 -0.94
CA SER A 227 23.93 -4.98 -1.09
C SER A 227 24.65 -6.24 -0.67
#